data_0a899ec2f90f92e0bb6e20a89f59b68b
#
_entry.id   0a899ec2f90f92e0bb6e20a89f59b68b
#
_cell.length_a   1.000
_cell.length_b   1.000
_cell.length_c   1.000
_cell.angle_alpha   90.00
_cell.angle_beta   90.00
_cell.angle_gamma   90.00
#
_symmetry.space_group_name_H-M   'P 1'
#
loop_
_entity.id
_entity.type
_entity.pdbx_description
1 polymer ?
#
loop_
_entity_poly.entity_id
_entity_poly.type
_entity_poly.pdbx_seq_one_letter_code
_entity_poly.pdbx_strand_id
1 'polypeptide(L)'
;IIREGYNEYKGTWTVKADGTNNFTANLEAPKVALSANTVSADLEAEANITKNFTIKNEGNGPLIWYLKENTNKGTGDISHRWETMPSWNTSGDLQRSIAFDGEYYYTTSSVELGKFWKYDKNGKFIEQFSIPEMYYKLYDLTFDGRYFYGSDWSNRIFKLDFDHRRIVDVITVGGVSDLKITHCTYDPAYDGFWIGTFTTIGLVDRKGKFIRKMAALTTDGNIAVYGSAYDNVTPGGPYLWLSDMTAESSDKFDKLQLRQYDIAKGTLTDVKHVLT
;
A
#
# COMPACT_ATOMS: atom_id res chain seq x y z
N ILE A 1 17.78 1.30 -20.97
CA ILE A 1 17.44 0.12 -20.14
C ILE A 1 17.30 0.62 -18.72
N ILE A 2 16.14 0.39 -18.14
CA ILE A 2 15.84 0.73 -16.76
C ILE A 2 15.58 -0.57 -16.01
N ARG A 3 16.22 -0.73 -14.85
CA ARG A 3 16.00 -1.84 -13.94
C ARG A 3 16.11 -1.35 -12.51
N GLU A 4 15.17 -1.75 -11.67
CA GLU A 4 15.17 -1.38 -10.25
C GLU A 4 16.48 -1.76 -9.55
N GLY A 5 17.05 -0.83 -8.77
CA GLY A 5 18.32 -1.03 -8.08
C GLY A 5 19.58 -0.85 -8.92
N TYR A 6 19.44 -0.40 -10.18
CA TYR A 6 20.55 -0.16 -11.09
C TYR A 6 20.51 1.26 -11.65
N ASN A 7 21.67 1.80 -12.04
CA ASN A 7 21.69 3.03 -12.83
C ASN A 7 21.02 2.83 -14.19
N GLU A 8 20.34 3.85 -14.67
CA GLU A 8 19.81 3.83 -16.03
C GLU A 8 20.96 3.70 -17.04
N TYR A 9 20.84 2.72 -17.94
CA TYR A 9 21.79 2.56 -19.04
C TYR A 9 21.20 3.16 -20.31
N LYS A 10 21.94 4.13 -20.91
CA LYS A 10 21.65 4.71 -22.23
C LYS A 10 22.74 4.34 -23.21
N GLY A 11 22.34 3.79 -24.38
CA GLY A 11 23.25 3.42 -25.43
C GLY A 11 22.56 3.46 -26.79
N THR A 12 23.36 3.60 -27.84
CA THR A 12 22.91 3.52 -29.23
C THR A 12 23.48 2.25 -29.87
N TRP A 13 22.64 1.55 -30.64
CA TRP A 13 23.04 0.36 -31.35
C TRP A 13 22.66 0.48 -32.83
N THR A 14 23.52 -0.02 -33.69
CA THR A 14 23.21 -0.15 -35.12
C THR A 14 22.49 -1.47 -35.35
N VAL A 15 21.24 -1.41 -35.80
CA VAL A 15 20.45 -2.59 -36.10
C VAL A 15 20.82 -3.08 -37.51
N LYS A 16 21.11 -4.38 -37.66
CA LYS A 16 21.32 -5.05 -38.95
C LYS A 16 19.99 -5.62 -39.41
N ALA A 17 19.63 -5.34 -40.68
CA ALA A 17 18.37 -5.78 -41.27
C ALA A 17 18.25 -7.31 -41.39
N ASP A 18 19.37 -7.99 -41.62
CA ASP A 18 19.40 -9.41 -41.96
C ASP A 18 20.18 -10.20 -40.89
N GLY A 19 19.60 -10.40 -39.73
CA GLY A 19 20.24 -11.21 -38.69
C GLY A 19 19.78 -10.97 -37.28
N THR A 20 20.31 -11.76 -36.34
CA THR A 20 20.07 -11.59 -34.93
C THR A 20 20.85 -10.39 -34.42
N ASN A 21 20.13 -9.44 -33.80
CA ASN A 21 20.71 -8.27 -33.19
C ASN A 21 20.81 -8.51 -31.68
N ASN A 22 22.00 -8.86 -31.21
CA ASN A 22 22.30 -9.02 -29.77
C ASN A 22 23.06 -7.83 -29.26
N PHE A 23 22.69 -7.32 -28.10
CA PHE A 23 23.46 -6.33 -27.37
C PHE A 23 23.60 -6.75 -25.90
N THR A 24 24.70 -6.33 -25.29
CA THR A 24 24.97 -6.54 -23.87
C THR A 24 25.10 -5.20 -23.19
N ALA A 25 24.36 -5.00 -22.10
CA ALA A 25 24.50 -3.85 -21.23
C ALA A 25 24.94 -4.31 -19.84
N ASN A 26 26.04 -3.75 -19.35
CA ASN A 26 26.48 -3.96 -17.98
C ASN A 26 25.84 -2.88 -17.11
N LEU A 27 24.95 -3.29 -16.23
CA LEU A 27 24.30 -2.39 -15.30
C LEU A 27 25.08 -2.28 -14.00
N GLU A 28 25.29 -1.06 -13.53
CA GLU A 28 25.93 -0.82 -12.25
C GLU A 28 24.98 -1.12 -11.10
N ALA A 29 25.36 -2.05 -10.24
CA ALA A 29 24.58 -2.51 -9.09
C ALA A 29 25.11 -1.91 -7.77
N PRO A 30 24.25 -1.67 -6.77
CA PRO A 30 24.69 -1.42 -5.41
C PRO A 30 25.28 -2.70 -4.79
N LYS A 31 26.21 -2.53 -3.86
CA LYS A 31 26.71 -3.59 -2.98
C LYS A 31 26.63 -3.11 -1.55
N VAL A 32 25.73 -3.69 -0.80
CA VAL A 32 25.47 -3.29 0.59
C VAL A 32 26.51 -3.90 1.52
N ALA A 33 27.08 -3.10 2.39
CA ALA A 33 27.82 -3.52 3.56
C ALA A 33 27.22 -2.89 4.82
N LEU A 34 26.95 -3.71 5.83
CA LEU A 34 26.38 -3.30 7.10
C LEU A 34 27.43 -3.45 8.21
N SER A 35 27.53 -2.49 9.10
CA SER A 35 28.39 -2.61 10.30
C SER A 35 27.84 -3.60 11.32
N ALA A 36 26.53 -3.87 11.29
CA ALA A 36 25.85 -4.87 12.10
C ALA A 36 24.61 -5.37 11.35
N ASN A 37 24.31 -6.66 11.46
CA ASN A 37 23.08 -7.26 10.91
C ASN A 37 21.91 -7.15 11.88
N THR A 38 22.18 -6.92 13.15
CA THR A 38 21.18 -6.78 14.22
C THR A 38 21.65 -5.72 15.20
N VAL A 39 20.74 -4.89 15.62
CA VAL A 39 20.94 -3.94 16.72
C VAL A 39 19.82 -4.19 17.72
N SER A 40 20.15 -4.61 18.94
CA SER A 40 19.17 -4.90 19.98
C SER A 40 19.36 -4.01 21.19
N ALA A 41 18.27 -3.74 21.90
CA ALA A 41 18.27 -3.07 23.20
C ALA A 41 17.08 -3.56 24.02
N ASP A 42 17.30 -3.75 25.31
CA ASP A 42 16.25 -3.95 26.30
C ASP A 42 16.05 -2.63 27.02
N LEU A 43 14.81 -2.15 27.09
CA LEU A 43 14.46 -0.85 27.64
C LEU A 43 13.32 -1.00 28.64
N GLU A 44 13.45 -0.29 29.74
CA GLU A 44 12.31 -0.03 30.64
C GLU A 44 11.32 0.93 29.98
N ALA A 45 10.09 0.97 30.49
CA ALA A 45 9.08 1.88 29.97
C ALA A 45 9.58 3.34 30.02
N GLU A 46 9.31 4.10 28.96
CA GLU A 46 9.72 5.51 28.77
C GLU A 46 11.25 5.75 28.65
N ALA A 47 12.07 4.70 28.68
CA ALA A 47 13.51 4.86 28.47
C ALA A 47 13.85 5.04 26.99
N ASN A 48 14.93 5.77 26.70
CA ASN A 48 15.44 5.99 25.37
C ASN A 48 16.89 5.53 25.25
N ILE A 49 17.25 4.95 24.13
CA ILE A 49 18.62 4.62 23.80
C ILE A 49 18.91 4.94 22.33
N THR A 50 20.08 5.50 22.07
CA THR A 50 20.58 5.70 20.71
C THR A 50 21.62 4.65 20.40
N LYS A 51 21.42 3.91 19.32
CA LYS A 51 22.39 2.97 18.76
C LYS A 51 22.66 3.33 17.31
N ASN A 52 23.93 3.33 16.94
CA ASN A 52 24.36 3.68 15.60
C ASN A 52 24.80 2.41 14.85
N PHE A 53 24.42 2.30 13.59
CA PHE A 53 24.98 1.36 12.66
C PHE A 53 25.21 2.06 11.32
N THR A 54 26.11 1.48 10.51
CA THR A 54 26.46 2.10 9.23
C THR A 54 25.95 1.21 8.10
N ILE A 55 25.30 1.83 7.14
CA ILE A 55 24.97 1.25 5.83
C ILE A 55 25.93 1.88 4.83
N LYS A 56 26.75 1.06 4.17
CA LYS A 56 27.72 1.48 3.17
C LYS A 56 27.36 0.88 1.82
N ASN A 57 27.41 1.69 0.78
CA ASN A 57 27.38 1.20 -0.59
C ASN A 57 28.82 1.00 -1.08
N GLU A 58 29.21 -0.24 -1.31
CA GLU A 58 30.50 -0.64 -1.88
C GLU A 58 30.42 -0.91 -3.40
N GLY A 59 29.24 -0.75 -3.98
CA GLY A 59 29.02 -0.89 -5.42
C GLY A 59 28.95 0.47 -6.12
N ASN A 60 28.81 0.43 -7.44
CA ASN A 60 28.76 1.62 -8.29
C ASN A 60 27.31 2.04 -8.63
N GLY A 61 26.31 1.17 -8.39
CA GLY A 61 24.92 1.51 -8.60
C GLY A 61 24.29 2.24 -7.40
N PRO A 62 23.13 2.86 -7.55
CA PRO A 62 22.46 3.58 -6.48
C PRO A 62 21.99 2.62 -5.39
N LEU A 63 22.29 2.93 -4.13
CA LEU A 63 21.75 2.21 -2.98
C LEU A 63 20.58 3.02 -2.42
N ILE A 64 19.40 2.45 -2.52
CA ILE A 64 18.18 2.97 -1.90
C ILE A 64 17.88 2.09 -0.71
N TRP A 65 17.69 2.69 0.45
CA TRP A 65 17.30 1.99 1.67
C TRP A 65 16.19 2.75 2.38
N TYR A 66 15.41 2.04 3.14
CA TYR A 66 14.37 2.61 3.98
C TYR A 66 14.26 1.83 5.27
N LEU A 67 13.82 2.51 6.31
CA LEU A 67 13.56 1.90 7.60
C LEU A 67 12.08 1.50 7.66
N LYS A 68 11.82 0.25 8.04
CA LYS A 68 10.47 -0.22 8.38
C LYS A 68 10.41 -0.41 9.89
N GLU A 69 9.43 0.17 10.51
CA GLU A 69 9.01 -0.16 11.85
C GLU A 69 7.97 -1.30 11.78
N ASN A 70 8.22 -2.34 12.55
CA ASN A 70 7.27 -3.45 12.69
C ASN A 70 7.01 -3.68 14.19
N THR A 71 5.91 -3.15 14.67
CA THR A 71 5.44 -3.37 16.03
C THR A 71 4.46 -4.54 16.04
N ASN A 72 4.83 -5.63 16.70
CA ASN A 72 3.99 -6.83 16.79
C ASN A 72 2.75 -6.64 17.68
N LYS A 73 2.73 -5.59 18.49
CA LYS A 73 1.59 -5.22 19.33
C LYS A 73 1.47 -3.72 19.35
N GLY A 74 0.29 -3.22 19.05
CA GLY A 74 0.00 -1.81 19.20
C GLY A 74 0.10 -1.39 20.67
N THR A 75 0.81 -0.32 20.92
CA THR A 75 0.95 0.31 22.25
C THR A 75 0.59 1.80 22.18
N GLY A 76 0.04 2.24 21.05
CA GLY A 76 -0.31 3.63 20.82
C GLY A 76 -1.43 4.13 21.72
N ASP A 77 -1.44 5.42 21.97
CA ASP A 77 -2.53 6.09 22.66
C ASP A 77 -3.79 6.10 21.78
N ILE A 78 -4.88 5.58 22.33
CA ILE A 78 -6.21 5.57 21.69
C ILE A 78 -7.22 6.47 22.41
N SER A 79 -6.77 7.32 23.34
CA SER A 79 -7.64 8.25 24.08
C SER A 79 -8.37 9.22 23.16
N HIS A 80 -7.74 9.56 22.03
CA HIS A 80 -8.29 10.43 20.98
C HIS A 80 -8.89 9.67 19.79
N ARG A 81 -9.14 8.36 19.93
CA ARG A 81 -9.83 7.60 18.90
C ARG A 81 -11.19 8.23 18.63
N TRP A 82 -11.53 8.41 17.36
CA TRP A 82 -12.77 9.01 16.86
C TRP A 82 -12.86 10.54 17.00
N GLU A 83 -11.83 11.20 17.49
CA GLU A 83 -11.78 12.66 17.36
C GLU A 83 -11.65 13.03 15.89
N THR A 84 -12.45 14.02 15.50
CA THR A 84 -12.39 14.54 14.12
C THR A 84 -11.09 15.32 13.94
N MET A 85 -10.22 14.79 13.12
CA MET A 85 -9.04 15.53 12.66
C MET A 85 -9.47 16.70 11.75
N PRO A 86 -8.63 17.73 11.57
CA PRO A 86 -8.93 18.78 10.62
C PRO A 86 -9.33 18.20 9.26
N SER A 87 -10.47 18.62 8.74
CA SER A 87 -10.94 18.21 7.42
C SER A 87 -10.63 19.28 6.39
N TRP A 88 -10.42 18.88 5.15
CA TRP A 88 -10.22 19.78 4.03
C TRP A 88 -10.92 19.25 2.78
N ASN A 89 -11.21 20.18 1.87
CA ASN A 89 -11.77 19.81 0.59
C ASN A 89 -10.67 19.34 -0.36
N THR A 90 -10.93 18.27 -1.07
CA THR A 90 -10.04 17.81 -2.13
C THR A 90 -10.09 18.75 -3.33
N SER A 91 -8.97 18.89 -4.04
CA SER A 91 -8.88 19.69 -5.26
C SER A 91 -9.25 18.86 -6.50
N GLY A 92 -10.00 19.44 -7.42
CA GLY A 92 -10.32 18.81 -8.70
C GLY A 92 -11.50 17.84 -8.65
N ASP A 93 -11.42 16.78 -9.47
CA ASP A 93 -12.50 15.81 -9.65
C ASP A 93 -12.71 14.89 -8.44
N LEU A 94 -13.76 14.07 -8.51
CA LEU A 94 -14.07 13.07 -7.49
C LEU A 94 -12.88 12.13 -7.26
N GLN A 95 -12.44 12.06 -6.00
CA GLN A 95 -11.34 11.22 -5.56
C GLN A 95 -11.87 10.02 -4.78
N ARG A 96 -11.14 8.91 -4.78
CA ARG A 96 -11.66 7.66 -4.26
C ARG A 96 -10.86 7.14 -3.07
N SER A 97 -9.61 6.77 -3.29
CA SER A 97 -8.76 6.18 -2.26
C SER A 97 -7.72 7.17 -1.75
N ILE A 98 -7.16 6.88 -0.60
CA ILE A 98 -6.12 7.70 0.02
C ILE A 98 -5.03 6.83 0.61
N ALA A 99 -3.77 7.22 0.41
CA ALA A 99 -2.62 6.67 1.10
C ALA A 99 -1.71 7.78 1.61
N PHE A 100 -0.95 7.48 2.66
CA PHE A 100 0.00 8.40 3.28
C PHE A 100 1.40 7.78 3.25
N ASP A 101 2.41 8.52 2.76
CA ASP A 101 3.80 8.05 2.67
C ASP A 101 4.66 8.41 3.89
N GLY A 102 4.07 9.07 4.89
CA GLY A 102 4.75 9.61 6.06
C GLY A 102 4.96 11.12 5.97
N GLU A 103 4.84 11.70 4.77
CA GLU A 103 5.00 13.13 4.53
C GLU A 103 3.80 13.73 3.79
N TYR A 104 3.26 13.03 2.79
CA TYR A 104 2.18 13.51 1.93
C TYR A 104 1.03 12.51 1.85
N TYR A 105 -0.17 13.03 1.65
CA TYR A 105 -1.33 12.23 1.26
C TYR A 105 -1.44 12.17 -0.27
N TYR A 106 -1.77 10.99 -0.78
CA TYR A 106 -2.03 10.76 -2.19
C TYR A 106 -3.41 10.16 -2.37
N THR A 107 -4.14 10.65 -3.37
CA THR A 107 -5.47 10.14 -3.70
C THR A 107 -5.53 9.73 -5.17
N THR A 108 -6.52 8.89 -5.50
CA THR A 108 -6.75 8.42 -6.87
C THR A 108 -8.03 9.02 -7.44
N SER A 109 -8.10 9.17 -8.77
CA SER A 109 -9.32 9.59 -9.44
C SER A 109 -10.36 8.48 -9.47
N SER A 110 -11.63 8.83 -9.19
CA SER A 110 -12.77 7.97 -9.50
C SER A 110 -13.29 8.13 -10.93
N VAL A 111 -12.83 9.16 -11.65
CA VAL A 111 -13.31 9.52 -12.99
C VAL A 111 -12.25 9.25 -14.06
N GLU A 112 -11.04 9.78 -13.88
CA GLU A 112 -9.97 9.70 -14.87
C GLU A 112 -9.01 8.53 -14.64
N LEU A 113 -8.46 7.99 -15.72
CA LEU A 113 -7.52 6.86 -15.66
C LEU A 113 -6.14 7.34 -15.26
N GLY A 114 -5.47 6.61 -14.37
CA GLY A 114 -4.08 6.83 -13.98
C GLY A 114 -3.77 8.21 -13.41
N LYS A 115 -4.76 8.92 -12.85
CA LYS A 115 -4.63 10.27 -12.31
C LYS A 115 -4.61 10.26 -10.79
N PHE A 116 -3.72 11.09 -10.22
CA PHE A 116 -3.44 11.17 -8.78
C PHE A 116 -3.30 12.61 -8.34
N TRP A 117 -3.58 12.85 -7.05
CA TRP A 117 -3.36 14.14 -6.38
C TRP A 117 -2.46 13.94 -5.17
N LYS A 118 -1.67 14.95 -4.88
CA LYS A 118 -0.77 15.02 -3.73
C LYS A 118 -1.12 16.20 -2.85
N TYR A 119 -1.18 15.97 -1.54
CA TYR A 119 -1.49 16.96 -0.51
C TYR A 119 -0.46 16.90 0.61
N ASP A 120 -0.15 18.04 1.24
CA ASP A 120 0.64 18.04 2.47
C ASP A 120 -0.18 17.55 3.69
N LYS A 121 0.48 17.47 4.85
CA LYS A 121 -0.15 17.02 6.12
C LYS A 121 -1.35 17.87 6.56
N ASN A 122 -1.44 19.10 6.08
CA ASN A 122 -2.53 20.03 6.41
C ASN A 122 -3.63 20.01 5.35
N GLY A 123 -3.55 19.11 4.37
CA GLY A 123 -4.50 19.00 3.27
C GLY A 123 -4.34 20.05 2.18
N LYS A 124 -3.23 20.81 2.18
CA LYS A 124 -2.94 21.76 1.11
C LYS A 124 -2.57 21.00 -0.16
N PHE A 125 -3.26 21.30 -1.24
CA PHE A 125 -2.93 20.77 -2.56
C PHE A 125 -1.50 21.14 -2.98
N ILE A 126 -0.72 20.14 -3.40
CA ILE A 126 0.65 20.29 -3.89
C ILE A 126 0.69 20.16 -5.40
N GLU A 127 0.25 19.01 -5.92
CA GLU A 127 0.23 18.75 -7.35
C GLU A 127 -0.81 17.70 -7.74
N GLN A 128 -1.11 17.67 -9.02
CA GLN A 128 -1.82 16.62 -9.71
C GLN A 128 -0.89 16.03 -10.77
N PHE A 129 -0.85 14.72 -10.87
CA PHE A 129 -0.02 14.05 -11.87
C PHE A 129 -0.74 12.83 -12.44
N SER A 130 -0.19 12.30 -13.55
CA SER A 130 -0.66 11.07 -14.16
C SER A 130 0.50 10.13 -14.41
N ILE A 131 0.21 8.83 -14.41
CA ILE A 131 1.12 7.78 -14.88
C ILE A 131 0.71 7.44 -16.31
N PRO A 132 1.55 7.75 -17.32
CA PRO A 132 1.14 7.67 -18.74
C PRO A 132 0.70 6.27 -19.19
N GLU A 133 1.33 5.21 -18.65
CA GLU A 133 1.03 3.82 -18.99
C GLU A 133 -0.18 3.25 -18.23
N MET A 134 -0.78 4.02 -17.34
CA MET A 134 -1.85 3.56 -16.50
C MET A 134 -3.22 3.87 -17.07
N TYR A 135 -3.79 2.92 -17.80
CA TYR A 135 -5.12 3.00 -18.41
C TYR A 135 -6.22 2.44 -17.52
N TYR A 136 -6.06 2.57 -16.19
CA TYR A 136 -6.97 2.00 -15.20
C TYR A 136 -7.25 3.01 -14.09
N LYS A 137 -8.41 2.87 -13.45
CA LYS A 137 -8.74 3.55 -12.18
C LYS A 137 -8.36 2.63 -11.03
N LEU A 138 -7.75 3.17 -10.01
CA LEU A 138 -7.49 2.40 -8.79
C LEU A 138 -8.64 2.56 -7.81
N TYR A 139 -9.03 1.45 -7.20
CA TYR A 139 -10.11 1.36 -6.24
C TYR A 139 -9.64 1.56 -4.81
N ASP A 140 -8.42 1.15 -4.52
CA ASP A 140 -7.76 1.38 -3.25
C ASP A 140 -6.28 1.69 -3.46
N LEU A 141 -5.62 2.28 -2.47
CA LEU A 141 -4.22 2.68 -2.53
C LEU A 141 -3.56 2.43 -1.18
N THR A 142 -2.38 1.84 -1.18
CA THR A 142 -1.55 1.61 0.00
C THR A 142 -0.08 1.87 -0.29
N PHE A 143 0.71 2.10 0.74
CA PHE A 143 2.15 2.39 0.65
C PHE A 143 2.96 1.39 1.47
N ASP A 144 4.07 0.87 0.92
CA ASP A 144 4.91 -0.13 1.58
C ASP A 144 6.18 0.44 2.23
N GLY A 145 6.29 1.76 2.27
CA GLY A 145 7.48 2.48 2.70
C GLY A 145 8.35 2.95 1.52
N ARG A 146 8.05 2.50 0.29
CA ARG A 146 8.78 2.90 -0.92
C ARG A 146 7.89 3.08 -2.14
N TYR A 147 6.97 2.16 -2.38
CA TYR A 147 6.09 2.15 -3.53
C TYR A 147 4.64 2.21 -3.12
N PHE A 148 3.83 2.76 -3.98
CA PHE A 148 2.38 2.69 -3.84
C PHE A 148 1.84 1.46 -4.55
N TYR A 149 0.77 0.90 -4.00
CA TYR A 149 0.09 -0.25 -4.57
C TYR A 149 -1.40 0.00 -4.60
N GLY A 150 -2.06 -0.45 -5.65
CA GLY A 150 -3.51 -0.30 -5.77
C GLY A 150 -4.12 -1.31 -6.72
N SER A 151 -5.40 -1.57 -6.57
CA SER A 151 -6.17 -2.51 -7.39
C SER A 151 -7.09 -1.79 -8.36
N ASP A 152 -7.38 -2.41 -9.51
CA ASP A 152 -8.19 -1.86 -10.60
C ASP A 152 -9.55 -2.53 -10.76
N TRP A 153 -10.07 -3.09 -9.67
CA TRP A 153 -11.28 -3.94 -9.70
C TRP A 153 -11.12 -5.20 -10.56
N SER A 154 -9.94 -5.74 -10.59
CA SER A 154 -9.63 -7.06 -11.15
C SER A 154 -8.80 -7.85 -10.14
N ASN A 155 -8.19 -8.95 -10.56
CA ASN A 155 -7.26 -9.72 -9.74
C ASN A 155 -5.81 -9.15 -9.77
N ARG A 156 -5.63 -7.87 -10.09
CA ARG A 156 -4.31 -7.24 -10.21
C ARG A 156 -4.08 -6.21 -9.12
N ILE A 157 -2.82 -6.14 -8.68
CA ILE A 157 -2.30 -5.10 -7.80
C ILE A 157 -1.14 -4.44 -8.54
N PHE A 158 -1.25 -3.16 -8.83
CA PHE A 158 -0.22 -2.37 -9.51
C PHE A 158 0.79 -1.86 -8.50
N LYS A 159 2.07 -2.06 -8.78
CA LYS A 159 3.19 -1.46 -8.05
C LYS A 159 3.60 -0.17 -8.77
N LEU A 160 3.53 0.96 -8.08
CA LEU A 160 3.67 2.30 -8.64
C LEU A 160 4.84 3.05 -8.01
N ASP A 161 5.66 3.65 -8.87
CA ASP A 161 6.71 4.58 -8.49
C ASP A 161 6.20 6.00 -8.78
N PHE A 162 5.77 6.70 -7.75
CA PHE A 162 5.20 8.04 -7.89
C PHE A 162 6.27 9.11 -8.18
N ASP A 163 7.50 8.91 -7.71
CA ASP A 163 8.61 9.83 -7.97
C ASP A 163 8.97 9.85 -9.46
N HIS A 164 8.93 8.68 -10.11
CA HIS A 164 9.22 8.54 -11.54
C HIS A 164 7.96 8.41 -12.41
N ARG A 165 6.75 8.50 -11.82
CA ARG A 165 5.44 8.46 -12.50
C ARG A 165 5.29 7.28 -13.45
N ARG A 166 5.56 6.07 -12.95
CA ARG A 166 5.55 4.84 -13.75
C ARG A 166 4.96 3.65 -13.01
N ILE A 167 4.50 2.67 -13.78
CA ILE A 167 4.21 1.32 -13.27
C ILE A 167 5.55 0.57 -13.19
N VAL A 168 5.86 0.02 -12.02
CA VAL A 168 7.08 -0.79 -11.80
C VAL A 168 6.81 -2.26 -12.06
N ASP A 169 5.63 -2.74 -11.62
CA ASP A 169 5.23 -4.15 -11.72
C ASP A 169 3.72 -4.30 -11.58
N VAL A 170 3.21 -5.46 -11.95
CA VAL A 170 1.81 -5.84 -11.79
C VAL A 170 1.74 -7.22 -11.16
N ILE A 171 1.28 -7.29 -9.92
CA ILE A 171 1.07 -8.55 -9.20
C ILE A 171 -0.29 -9.10 -9.61
N THR A 172 -0.31 -10.30 -10.19
CA THR A 172 -1.55 -11.00 -10.53
C THR A 172 -1.88 -12.02 -9.44
N VAL A 173 -3.03 -11.86 -8.80
CA VAL A 173 -3.52 -12.81 -7.79
C VAL A 173 -4.17 -13.99 -8.48
N GLY A 174 -3.62 -15.18 -8.23
CA GLY A 174 -4.12 -16.44 -8.79
C GLY A 174 -5.06 -17.21 -7.83
N GLY A 175 -5.65 -18.28 -8.33
CA GLY A 175 -6.38 -19.26 -7.50
C GLY A 175 -7.81 -18.88 -7.10
N VAL A 176 -8.33 -17.75 -7.54
CA VAL A 176 -9.74 -17.35 -7.38
C VAL A 176 -10.25 -16.86 -8.73
N SER A 177 -11.32 -17.51 -9.22
CA SER A 177 -11.99 -17.11 -10.46
C SER A 177 -12.70 -15.78 -10.27
N ASP A 178 -12.64 -14.91 -11.28
CA ASP A 178 -13.35 -13.62 -11.34
C ASP A 178 -13.14 -12.70 -10.14
N LEU A 179 -11.97 -12.81 -9.49
CA LEU A 179 -11.60 -11.96 -8.35
C LEU A 179 -11.68 -10.48 -8.73
N LYS A 180 -12.47 -9.74 -7.98
CA LYS A 180 -12.62 -8.28 -8.07
C LYS A 180 -12.11 -7.64 -6.79
N ILE A 181 -10.84 -7.25 -6.75
CA ILE A 181 -10.22 -6.64 -5.58
C ILE A 181 -10.79 -5.23 -5.41
N THR A 182 -11.54 -5.00 -4.35
CA THR A 182 -12.12 -3.70 -3.99
C THR A 182 -11.29 -2.95 -2.97
N HIS A 183 -10.48 -3.66 -2.18
CA HIS A 183 -9.58 -3.07 -1.20
C HIS A 183 -8.25 -3.81 -1.15
N CYS A 184 -7.17 -3.08 -0.84
CA CYS A 184 -5.81 -3.59 -0.84
C CYS A 184 -4.99 -2.82 0.20
N THR A 185 -4.41 -3.52 1.17
CA THR A 185 -3.63 -2.92 2.24
C THR A 185 -2.34 -3.68 2.47
N TYR A 186 -1.21 -2.98 2.48
CA TYR A 186 0.08 -3.57 2.78
C TYR A 186 0.21 -3.93 4.26
N ASP A 187 0.68 -5.15 4.50
CA ASP A 187 1.01 -5.67 5.83
C ASP A 187 2.53 -5.86 5.95
N PRO A 188 3.21 -5.05 6.76
CA PRO A 188 4.67 -5.13 6.91
C PRO A 188 5.15 -6.42 7.60
N ALA A 189 4.31 -7.06 8.42
CA ALA A 189 4.68 -8.28 9.13
C ALA A 189 4.78 -9.49 8.19
N TYR A 190 3.91 -9.53 7.19
CA TYR A 190 3.89 -10.60 6.18
C TYR A 190 4.62 -10.21 4.89
N ASP A 191 5.04 -8.95 4.75
CA ASP A 191 5.54 -8.38 3.50
C ASP A 191 4.62 -8.70 2.31
N GLY A 192 3.32 -8.51 2.54
CA GLY A 192 2.25 -8.90 1.64
C GLY A 192 1.06 -7.95 1.69
N PHE A 193 -0.05 -8.36 1.07
CA PHE A 193 -1.22 -7.51 0.94
C PHE A 193 -2.48 -8.20 1.42
N TRP A 194 -3.19 -7.58 2.36
CA TRP A 194 -4.57 -7.87 2.63
C TRP A 194 -5.41 -7.35 1.48
N ILE A 195 -6.15 -8.24 0.86
CA ILE A 195 -7.02 -7.94 -0.28
C ILE A 195 -8.40 -8.52 -0.05
N GLY A 196 -9.39 -7.97 -0.72
CA GLY A 196 -10.71 -8.57 -0.66
C GLY A 196 -11.67 -8.04 -1.70
N THR A 197 -12.83 -8.65 -1.70
CA THR A 197 -14.04 -8.16 -2.35
C THR A 197 -14.88 -7.40 -1.33
N PHE A 198 -16.07 -6.98 -1.69
CA PHE A 198 -16.97 -6.29 -0.75
C PHE A 198 -17.24 -7.08 0.54
N THR A 199 -17.23 -8.41 0.48
CA THR A 199 -17.68 -9.29 1.58
C THR A 199 -16.63 -10.28 2.06
N THR A 200 -15.45 -10.30 1.43
CA THR A 200 -14.40 -11.28 1.73
C THR A 200 -13.06 -10.62 1.92
N ILE A 201 -12.16 -11.31 2.63
CA ILE A 201 -10.78 -10.87 2.86
C ILE A 201 -9.82 -12.04 2.78
N GLY A 202 -8.62 -11.81 2.26
CA GLY A 202 -7.52 -12.76 2.23
C GLY A 202 -6.17 -12.03 2.26
N LEU A 203 -5.08 -12.78 2.43
CA LEU A 203 -3.73 -12.23 2.44
C LEU A 203 -2.90 -12.90 1.35
N VAL A 204 -2.23 -12.11 0.54
CA VAL A 204 -1.33 -12.58 -0.52
C VAL A 204 0.09 -12.07 -0.31
N ASP A 205 1.07 -12.82 -0.80
CA ASP A 205 2.46 -12.39 -0.87
C ASP A 205 2.69 -11.42 -2.05
N ARG A 206 3.92 -10.92 -2.18
CA ARG A 206 4.32 -10.02 -3.28
C ARG A 206 4.31 -10.68 -4.68
N LYS A 207 4.02 -11.98 -4.75
CA LYS A 207 3.86 -12.73 -6.02
C LYS A 207 2.40 -13.05 -6.33
N GLY A 208 1.46 -12.57 -5.50
CA GLY A 208 0.04 -12.81 -5.66
C GLY A 208 -0.42 -14.20 -5.20
N LYS A 209 0.44 -14.94 -4.48
CA LYS A 209 0.09 -16.25 -3.90
C LYS A 209 -0.55 -16.05 -2.53
N PHE A 210 -1.66 -16.75 -2.26
CA PHE A 210 -2.32 -16.69 -0.97
C PHE A 210 -1.46 -17.25 0.18
N ILE A 211 -1.22 -16.42 1.19
CA ILE A 211 -0.74 -16.77 2.52
C ILE A 211 -1.93 -17.19 3.38
N ARG A 212 -3.04 -16.42 3.30
CA ARG A 212 -4.34 -16.77 3.86
C ARG A 212 -5.38 -16.71 2.76
N LYS A 213 -6.13 -17.79 2.58
CA LYS A 213 -7.20 -17.87 1.56
C LYS A 213 -8.31 -16.85 1.85
N MET A 214 -9.02 -16.47 0.81
CA MET A 214 -10.22 -15.65 0.94
C MET A 214 -11.23 -16.29 1.89
N ALA A 215 -11.72 -15.49 2.82
CA ALA A 215 -12.75 -15.87 3.78
C ALA A 215 -13.83 -14.80 3.84
N ALA A 216 -15.06 -15.18 4.15
CA ALA A 216 -16.14 -14.25 4.36
C ALA A 216 -15.88 -13.42 5.64
N LEU A 217 -16.17 -12.13 5.59
CA LEU A 217 -16.04 -11.20 6.72
C LEU A 217 -17.17 -11.39 7.75
N THR A 218 -18.35 -11.75 7.26
CA THR A 218 -19.55 -12.03 8.10
C THR A 218 -20.26 -13.26 7.59
N THR A 219 -21.03 -13.91 8.45
CA THR A 219 -21.82 -15.11 8.08
C THR A 219 -23.10 -14.75 7.34
N ASP A 220 -23.62 -13.55 7.53
CA ASP A 220 -24.86 -13.06 6.92
C ASP A 220 -24.61 -12.26 5.63
N GLY A 221 -23.33 -12.02 5.28
CA GLY A 221 -22.95 -11.23 4.11
C GLY A 221 -23.28 -9.74 4.21
N ASN A 222 -23.72 -9.26 5.37
CA ASN A 222 -24.12 -7.87 5.58
C ASN A 222 -22.93 -6.96 5.86
N ILE A 223 -22.05 -6.81 4.85
CA ILE A 223 -20.91 -5.92 4.83
C ILE A 223 -20.56 -5.55 3.39
N ALA A 224 -20.12 -4.32 3.15
CA ALA A 224 -19.63 -3.86 1.85
C ALA A 224 -18.36 -3.04 2.00
N VAL A 225 -17.20 -3.69 1.92
CA VAL A 225 -15.88 -3.08 2.11
C VAL A 225 -15.37 -2.46 0.83
N TYR A 226 -15.07 -1.15 0.89
CA TYR A 226 -14.55 -0.35 -0.22
C TYR A 226 -13.11 0.09 -0.04
N GLY A 227 -12.55 0.00 1.16
CA GLY A 227 -11.19 0.36 1.47
C GLY A 227 -10.72 -0.29 2.76
N SER A 228 -9.43 -0.41 2.93
CA SER A 228 -8.82 -0.96 4.14
C SER A 228 -7.54 -0.24 4.52
N ALA A 229 -7.20 -0.24 5.82
CA ALA A 229 -5.97 0.32 6.34
C ALA A 229 -5.38 -0.57 7.43
N TYR A 230 -4.06 -0.70 7.44
CA TYR A 230 -3.32 -1.45 8.45
C TYR A 230 -3.09 -0.59 9.68
N ASP A 231 -3.34 -1.15 10.86
CA ASP A 231 -3.18 -0.50 12.16
C ASP A 231 -2.29 -1.36 13.06
N ASN A 232 -1.10 -0.87 13.29
CA ASN A 232 -0.14 -1.42 14.27
C ASN A 232 -0.03 -0.56 15.55
N VAL A 233 -0.87 0.47 15.70
CA VAL A 233 -0.84 1.43 16.81
C VAL A 233 -1.82 1.05 17.91
N THR A 234 -3.02 0.60 17.56
CA THR A 234 -4.05 0.20 18.54
C THR A 234 -3.57 -0.95 19.42
N PRO A 235 -3.63 -0.81 20.76
CA PRO A 235 -3.26 -1.87 21.70
C PRO A 235 -3.99 -3.19 21.43
N GLY A 236 -3.25 -4.30 21.47
CA GLY A 236 -3.78 -5.64 21.21
C GLY A 236 -3.78 -6.03 19.73
N GLY A 237 -3.41 -5.11 18.81
CA GLY A 237 -3.26 -5.38 17.38
C GLY A 237 -2.08 -6.27 17.01
N PRO A 238 -1.74 -6.35 15.71
CA PRO A 238 -2.22 -5.45 14.66
C PRO A 238 -3.66 -5.75 14.20
N TYR A 239 -4.31 -4.71 13.65
CA TYR A 239 -5.67 -4.76 13.13
C TYR A 239 -5.73 -4.26 11.69
N LEU A 240 -6.87 -4.50 11.02
CA LEU A 240 -7.27 -3.75 9.85
C LEU A 240 -8.49 -2.90 10.17
N TRP A 241 -8.53 -1.68 9.66
CA TRP A 241 -9.73 -0.88 9.58
C TRP A 241 -10.34 -1.01 8.20
N LEU A 242 -11.59 -1.41 8.15
CA LEU A 242 -12.36 -1.63 6.94
C LEU A 242 -13.40 -0.53 6.78
N SER A 243 -13.38 0.15 5.64
CA SER A 243 -14.40 1.13 5.26
C SER A 243 -15.61 0.36 4.73
N ASP A 244 -16.64 0.25 5.55
CA ASP A 244 -17.87 -0.47 5.26
C ASP A 244 -18.98 0.49 4.86
N MET A 245 -19.48 0.34 3.64
CA MET A 245 -20.58 1.11 3.05
C MET A 245 -21.81 0.22 2.85
N THR A 246 -22.21 -0.48 3.89
CA THR A 246 -23.40 -1.36 3.81
C THR A 246 -24.66 -0.53 3.61
N ALA A 247 -25.39 -0.82 2.54
CA ALA A 247 -26.70 -0.25 2.32
C ALA A 247 -27.77 -0.96 3.18
N GLU A 248 -28.56 -0.21 3.93
CA GLU A 248 -29.72 -0.76 4.64
C GLU A 248 -30.91 -1.03 3.70
N SER A 249 -30.91 -0.40 2.54
CA SER A 249 -31.89 -0.64 1.45
C SER A 249 -31.25 -0.41 0.09
N SER A 250 -31.87 -0.92 -0.98
CA SER A 250 -31.36 -0.82 -2.36
C SER A 250 -31.13 0.60 -2.87
N ASP A 251 -31.68 1.60 -2.21
CA ASP A 251 -31.74 2.98 -2.70
C ASP A 251 -30.93 3.99 -1.86
N LYS A 252 -30.31 3.56 -0.75
CA LYS A 252 -29.55 4.47 0.11
C LYS A 252 -28.32 3.76 0.68
N PHE A 253 -27.15 4.34 0.46
CA PHE A 253 -25.96 4.08 1.25
C PHE A 253 -26.10 4.79 2.60
N ASP A 254 -26.81 4.16 3.53
CA ASP A 254 -27.26 4.85 4.74
C ASP A 254 -26.24 4.81 5.89
N LYS A 255 -25.16 4.00 5.77
CA LYS A 255 -24.14 3.95 6.82
C LYS A 255 -22.75 3.78 6.23
N LEU A 256 -21.97 4.85 6.28
CA LEU A 256 -20.53 4.76 6.17
C LEU A 256 -19.96 4.55 7.58
N GLN A 257 -19.30 3.41 7.80
CA GLN A 257 -18.70 3.08 9.08
C GLN A 257 -17.30 2.49 8.91
N LEU A 258 -16.47 2.66 9.92
CA LEU A 258 -15.20 1.93 10.05
C LEU A 258 -15.45 0.70 10.93
N ARG A 259 -14.97 -0.45 10.50
CA ARG A 259 -15.02 -1.72 11.24
C ARG A 259 -13.63 -2.26 11.46
N GLN A 260 -13.35 -2.70 12.67
CA GLN A 260 -12.06 -3.27 13.01
C GLN A 260 -12.08 -4.80 12.77
N TYR A 261 -11.02 -5.27 12.10
CA TYR A 261 -10.77 -6.69 11.85
C TYR A 261 -9.50 -7.12 12.61
N ASP A 262 -9.62 -8.14 13.44
CA ASP A 262 -8.51 -8.74 14.20
C ASP A 262 -7.73 -9.70 13.28
N ILE A 263 -6.52 -9.30 12.92
CA ILE A 263 -5.65 -10.07 12.02
C ILE A 263 -5.29 -11.43 12.62
N ALA A 264 -5.06 -11.49 13.92
CA ALA A 264 -4.66 -12.72 14.61
C ALA A 264 -5.82 -13.72 14.67
N LYS A 265 -7.00 -13.25 15.00
CA LYS A 265 -8.21 -14.09 15.10
C LYS A 265 -8.84 -14.38 13.73
N GLY A 266 -8.62 -13.51 12.74
CA GLY A 266 -9.23 -13.64 11.42
C GLY A 266 -10.73 -13.31 11.40
N THR A 267 -11.18 -12.40 12.29
CA THR A 267 -12.59 -12.03 12.43
C THR A 267 -12.76 -10.53 12.69
N LEU A 268 -13.94 -10.01 12.38
CA LEU A 268 -14.33 -8.68 12.84
C LEU A 268 -14.40 -8.67 14.37
N THR A 269 -14.02 -7.53 14.96
CA THR A 269 -14.25 -7.24 16.39
C THR A 269 -15.59 -6.50 16.56
N ASP A 270 -15.98 -6.26 17.82
CA ASP A 270 -17.15 -5.43 18.13
C ASP A 270 -16.90 -3.92 17.95
N VAL A 271 -15.63 -3.54 17.67
CA VAL A 271 -15.25 -2.13 17.52
C VAL A 271 -15.65 -1.63 16.15
N LYS A 272 -16.51 -0.63 16.12
CA LYS A 272 -16.98 0.06 14.92
C LYS A 272 -17.24 1.53 15.21
N HIS A 273 -17.17 2.36 14.17
CA HIS A 273 -17.48 3.78 14.25
C HIS A 273 -18.27 4.22 13.03
N VAL A 274 -19.43 4.83 13.26
CA VAL A 274 -20.28 5.38 12.20
C VAL A 274 -19.80 6.79 11.89
N LEU A 275 -19.54 7.07 10.62
CA LEU A 275 -19.01 8.35 10.14
C LEU A 275 -20.11 9.33 9.70
N THR A 276 -21.35 8.84 9.53
CA THR A 276 -22.51 9.63 9.07
C THR A 276 -23.75 9.32 9.90
#